data_1e2e4f32ad43258eda5133a9860e96dd
#
_entry.id   1e2e4f32ad43258eda5133a9860e96dd
#
_cell.length_a   1.000
_cell.length_b   1.000
_cell.length_c   1.000
_cell.angle_alpha   90.00
_cell.angle_beta   90.00
_cell.angle_gamma   90.00
#
_symmetry.space_group_name_H-M   'P 1'
#
loop_
_entity.id
_entity.type
_entity.pdbx_description
1 polymer ?
#
loop_
_entity_poly.entity_id
_entity_poly.type
_entity_poly.pdbx_seq_one_letter_code
_entity_poly.pdbx_strand_id
1 'polypeptide(L)'
;MNTGIIASRYADALLKYVKETGEGQVVYKQVCTLADALAASGDFVRLVESKTLLSVSEKLGLMSKALGEEKMSQSLSKFLGLVLRQVREQYLRYILQDFKDRWLSSQGICQAKLVVSMSSPELETKICEMIKNLTGLQLELTVSVDSSIIGGFVFEVADKRIDASVSRQLEDLRRRFIEQNNRMMYESE
;
A
#
# COMPACT_ATOMS: atom_id res chain seq x y z
N MET A 1 -14.95 9.47 10.82
CA MET A 1 -15.00 10.11 9.47
C MET A 1 -14.19 9.28 8.52
N ASN A 2 -14.71 8.95 7.34
CA ASN A 2 -14.10 8.00 6.40
C ASN A 2 -12.87 8.57 5.68
N THR A 3 -11.72 8.53 6.35
CA THR A 3 -10.41 8.93 5.78
C THR A 3 -10.13 8.24 4.45
N GLY A 4 -10.46 6.94 4.34
CA GLY A 4 -10.26 6.17 3.12
C GLY A 4 -11.09 6.66 1.92
N ILE A 5 -12.34 7.07 2.13
CA ILE A 5 -13.19 7.57 1.03
C ILE A 5 -12.64 8.89 0.47
N ILE A 6 -12.15 9.77 1.34
CA ILE A 6 -11.57 11.05 0.91
C ILE A 6 -10.30 10.78 0.13
N ALA A 7 -9.38 9.97 0.66
CA ALA A 7 -8.12 9.62 0.00
C ALA A 7 -8.38 9.02 -1.38
N SER A 8 -9.29 8.05 -1.46
CA SER A 8 -9.71 7.38 -2.69
C SER A 8 -10.21 8.35 -3.77
N ARG A 9 -11.07 9.30 -3.41
CA ARG A 9 -11.59 10.31 -4.37
C ARG A 9 -10.49 11.20 -4.94
N TYR A 10 -9.55 11.64 -4.09
CA TYR A 10 -8.44 12.48 -4.53
C TYR A 10 -7.44 11.68 -5.38
N ALA A 11 -7.14 10.45 -5.00
CA ALA A 11 -6.28 9.56 -5.77
C ALA A 11 -6.86 9.25 -7.16
N ASP A 12 -8.18 8.98 -7.25
CA ASP A 12 -8.87 8.80 -8.53
C ASP A 12 -8.81 10.05 -9.40
N ALA A 13 -9.01 11.22 -8.80
CA ALA A 13 -8.94 12.48 -9.53
C ALA A 13 -7.53 12.74 -10.09
N LEU A 14 -6.49 12.47 -9.27
CA LEU A 14 -5.11 12.58 -9.73
C LEU A 14 -4.83 11.58 -10.86
N LEU A 15 -5.25 10.33 -10.71
CA LEU A 15 -5.03 9.28 -11.72
C LEU A 15 -5.66 9.66 -13.07
N LYS A 16 -6.89 10.16 -13.07
CA LYS A 16 -7.55 10.63 -14.29
C LYS A 16 -6.79 11.80 -14.91
N TYR A 17 -6.44 12.78 -14.08
CA TYR A 17 -5.73 13.98 -14.55
C TYR A 17 -4.37 13.66 -15.18
N VAL A 18 -3.58 12.78 -14.57
CA VAL A 18 -2.27 12.41 -15.12
C VAL A 18 -2.37 11.51 -16.36
N LYS A 19 -3.45 10.76 -16.52
CA LYS A 19 -3.74 10.02 -17.76
C LYS A 19 -4.10 10.97 -18.92
N GLU A 20 -4.86 12.02 -18.65
CA GLU A 20 -5.23 13.03 -19.64
C GLU A 20 -4.02 13.88 -20.08
N THR A 21 -3.13 14.23 -19.13
CA THR A 21 -1.94 15.05 -19.42
C THR A 21 -0.76 14.25 -19.97
N GLY A 22 -0.79 12.92 -19.88
CA GLY A 22 0.33 12.05 -20.28
C GLY A 22 1.54 12.08 -19.34
N GLU A 23 1.47 12.78 -18.19
CA GLU A 23 2.58 12.95 -17.22
C GLU A 23 2.63 11.81 -16.18
N GLY A 24 1.87 10.74 -16.35
CA GLY A 24 1.65 9.71 -15.35
C GLY A 24 2.93 9.10 -14.78
N GLN A 25 3.89 8.73 -15.62
CA GLN A 25 5.16 8.14 -15.19
C GLN A 25 6.01 9.09 -14.33
N VAL A 26 6.05 10.38 -14.72
CA VAL A 26 6.81 11.41 -14.01
C VAL A 26 6.15 11.68 -12.66
N VAL A 27 4.83 11.86 -12.65
CA VAL A 27 4.07 12.09 -11.42
C VAL A 27 4.18 10.90 -10.48
N TYR A 28 4.13 9.66 -10.99
CA TYR A 28 4.29 8.47 -10.16
C TYR A 28 5.64 8.44 -9.43
N LYS A 29 6.75 8.70 -10.13
CA LYS A 29 8.09 8.79 -9.51
C LYS A 29 8.13 9.86 -8.42
N GLN A 30 7.62 11.05 -8.73
CA GLN A 30 7.59 12.17 -7.78
C GLN A 30 6.71 11.86 -6.55
N VAL A 31 5.58 11.19 -6.74
CA VAL A 31 4.71 10.73 -5.65
C VAL A 31 5.42 9.70 -4.77
N CYS A 32 6.18 8.76 -5.36
CA CYS A 32 6.99 7.81 -4.59
C CYS A 32 8.01 8.54 -3.71
N THR A 33 8.82 9.42 -4.30
CA THR A 33 9.83 10.21 -3.56
C THR A 33 9.19 11.04 -2.44
N LEU A 34 8.06 11.69 -2.71
CA LEU A 34 7.35 12.49 -1.70
C LEU A 34 6.75 11.62 -0.58
N ALA A 35 6.20 10.46 -0.91
CA ALA A 35 5.67 9.52 0.07
C ALA A 35 6.78 8.99 0.98
N ASP A 36 7.94 8.67 0.41
CA ASP A 36 9.11 8.21 1.16
C ASP A 36 9.67 9.31 2.07
N ALA A 37 9.73 10.57 1.60
CA ALA A 37 10.12 11.72 2.41
C ALA A 37 9.15 11.95 3.59
N LEU A 38 7.85 11.81 3.37
CA LEU A 38 6.83 11.89 4.44
C LEU A 38 6.92 10.71 5.43
N ALA A 39 7.38 9.55 4.99
CA ALA A 39 7.58 8.40 5.87
C ALA A 39 8.85 8.52 6.71
N ALA A 40 9.92 9.10 6.13
CA ALA A 40 11.23 9.22 6.76
C ALA A 40 11.30 10.31 7.85
N SER A 41 10.51 11.38 7.74
CA SER A 41 10.59 12.54 8.65
C SER A 41 9.24 12.94 9.23
N GLY A 42 9.07 12.67 10.54
CA GLY A 42 7.89 13.11 11.30
C GLY A 42 7.76 14.63 11.39
N ASP A 43 8.88 15.36 11.39
CA ASP A 43 8.86 16.83 11.41
C ASP A 43 8.38 17.41 10.08
N PHE A 44 8.75 16.78 8.96
CA PHE A 44 8.22 17.14 7.65
C PHE A 44 6.70 16.96 7.58
N VAL A 45 6.18 15.86 8.11
CA VAL A 45 4.73 15.63 8.22
C VAL A 45 4.07 16.74 9.05
N ARG A 46 4.61 17.05 10.22
CA ARG A 46 4.08 18.13 11.10
C ARG A 46 4.05 19.48 10.42
N LEU A 47 5.10 19.83 9.65
CA LEU A 47 5.15 21.09 8.91
C LEU A 47 4.11 21.15 7.80
N VAL A 48 3.95 20.06 7.05
CA VAL A 48 2.96 19.97 5.97
C VAL A 48 1.53 20.00 6.52
N GLU A 49 1.25 19.26 7.59
CA GLU A 49 -0.08 19.18 8.20
C GLU A 49 -0.46 20.39 9.05
N SER A 50 0.51 21.23 9.44
CA SER A 50 0.23 22.41 10.23
C SER A 50 -0.64 23.40 9.45
N LYS A 51 -1.73 23.88 10.08
CA LYS A 51 -2.65 24.84 9.45
C LYS A 51 -2.16 26.28 9.53
N THR A 52 -1.31 26.59 10.49
CA THR A 52 -0.96 27.96 10.89
C THR A 52 0.49 28.34 10.65
N LEU A 53 1.41 27.37 10.54
CA LEU A 53 2.84 27.65 10.48
C LEU A 53 3.30 28.11 9.09
N LEU A 54 2.69 27.61 8.03
CA LEU A 54 3.15 27.83 6.65
C LEU A 54 1.99 28.13 5.71
N SER A 55 2.21 29.05 4.79
CA SER A 55 1.30 29.32 3.67
C SER A 55 1.31 28.15 2.66
N VAL A 56 0.29 28.11 1.80
CA VAL A 56 0.20 27.08 0.73
C VAL A 56 1.44 27.11 -0.18
N SER A 57 1.95 28.30 -0.51
CA SER A 57 3.13 28.45 -1.34
C SER A 57 4.42 27.93 -0.67
N GLU A 58 4.56 28.16 0.63
CA GLU A 58 5.70 27.67 1.39
C GLU A 58 5.68 26.14 1.53
N LYS A 59 4.48 25.57 1.78
CA LYS A 59 4.29 24.11 1.80
C LYS A 59 4.64 23.47 0.45
N LEU A 60 4.19 24.04 -0.66
CA LEU A 60 4.55 23.58 -2.00
C LEU A 60 6.05 23.69 -2.26
N GLY A 61 6.68 24.79 -1.80
CA GLY A 61 8.12 24.96 -1.89
C GLY A 61 8.90 23.91 -1.10
N LEU A 62 8.43 23.54 0.10
CA LEU A 62 9.02 22.46 0.89
C LEU A 62 8.87 21.10 0.22
N MET A 63 7.69 20.80 -0.32
CA MET A 63 7.44 19.55 -1.06
C MET A 63 8.30 19.48 -2.34
N SER A 64 8.49 20.61 -3.02
CA SER A 64 9.38 20.68 -4.18
C SER A 64 10.85 20.44 -3.80
N LYS A 65 11.32 20.96 -2.67
CA LYS A 65 12.66 20.69 -2.15
C LYS A 65 12.85 19.22 -1.74
N ALA A 66 11.80 18.58 -1.23
CA ALA A 66 11.84 17.16 -0.88
C ALA A 66 11.97 16.24 -2.11
N LEU A 67 11.60 16.71 -3.30
CA LEU A 67 11.83 16.02 -4.58
C LEU A 67 13.29 16.13 -5.09
N GLY A 68 14.13 16.90 -4.42
CA GLY A 68 15.53 17.08 -4.77
C GLY A 68 15.72 17.97 -6.00
N GLU A 69 16.57 17.53 -6.95
CA GLU A 69 16.89 18.28 -8.17
C GLU A 69 15.80 18.24 -9.24
N GLU A 70 14.85 17.31 -9.12
CA GLU A 70 13.73 17.20 -10.07
C GLU A 70 12.72 18.33 -9.84
N LYS A 71 12.46 19.11 -10.89
CA LYS A 71 11.37 20.08 -10.84
C LYS A 71 10.03 19.34 -10.70
N MET A 72 9.24 19.75 -9.69
CA MET A 72 7.88 19.25 -9.53
C MET A 72 7.09 19.44 -10.83
N SER A 73 6.46 18.38 -11.31
CA SER A 73 5.61 18.43 -12.50
C SER A 73 4.44 19.40 -12.30
N GLN A 74 3.96 19.99 -13.40
CA GLN A 74 2.85 20.95 -13.33
C GLN A 74 1.58 20.31 -12.80
N SER A 75 1.33 19.05 -13.19
CA SER A 75 0.17 18.28 -12.74
C SER A 75 0.21 18.02 -11.24
N LEU A 76 1.36 17.60 -10.70
CA LEU A 76 1.52 17.36 -9.26
C LEU A 76 1.40 18.66 -8.47
N SER A 77 2.02 19.74 -8.92
CA SER A 77 1.95 21.05 -8.26
C SER A 77 0.52 21.58 -8.16
N LYS A 78 -0.25 21.50 -9.25
CA LYS A 78 -1.67 21.89 -9.26
C LYS A 78 -2.49 21.04 -8.31
N PHE A 79 -2.27 19.73 -8.32
CA PHE A 79 -2.98 18.79 -7.46
C PHE A 79 -2.68 19.05 -5.97
N LEU A 80 -1.40 19.15 -5.59
CA LEU A 80 -1.03 19.45 -4.21
C LEU A 80 -1.56 20.80 -3.77
N GLY A 81 -1.52 21.82 -4.64
CA GLY A 81 -2.12 23.12 -4.37
C GLY A 81 -3.63 23.04 -4.11
N LEU A 82 -4.35 22.17 -4.82
CA LEU A 82 -5.77 21.92 -4.58
C LEU A 82 -6.00 21.25 -3.22
N VAL A 83 -5.24 20.22 -2.88
CA VAL A 83 -5.35 19.51 -1.59
C VAL A 83 -5.11 20.46 -0.42
N LEU A 84 -4.08 21.30 -0.51
CA LEU A 84 -3.72 22.28 0.53
C LEU A 84 -4.78 23.39 0.67
N ARG A 85 -5.31 23.92 -0.43
CA ARG A 85 -6.39 24.94 -0.40
C ARG A 85 -7.68 24.42 0.23
N GLN A 86 -7.95 23.13 0.08
CA GLN A 86 -9.12 22.47 0.68
C GLN A 86 -8.88 22.05 2.13
N VAL A 87 -7.71 22.41 2.71
CA VAL A 87 -7.33 22.04 4.09
C VAL A 87 -7.41 20.53 4.30
N ARG A 88 -6.89 19.75 3.32
CA ARG A 88 -6.93 18.29 3.32
C ARG A 88 -5.54 17.66 3.45
N GLU A 89 -4.55 18.44 3.92
CA GLU A 89 -3.16 18.03 4.09
C GLU A 89 -3.00 16.81 5.02
N GLN A 90 -3.85 16.66 6.03
CA GLN A 90 -3.86 15.49 6.93
C GLN A 90 -4.14 14.16 6.21
N TYR A 91 -4.74 14.20 5.03
CA TYR A 91 -5.02 13.00 4.22
C TYR A 91 -3.95 12.77 3.15
N LEU A 92 -2.97 13.67 3.00
CA LEU A 92 -2.02 13.63 1.90
C LEU A 92 -1.28 12.30 1.83
N ARG A 93 -0.81 11.78 2.97
CA ARG A 93 -0.11 10.50 3.05
C ARG A 93 -0.95 9.35 2.49
N TYR A 94 -2.22 9.29 2.85
CA TYR A 94 -3.16 8.28 2.37
C TYR A 94 -3.49 8.47 0.88
N ILE A 95 -3.63 9.71 0.43
CA ILE A 95 -3.90 10.05 -0.98
C ILE A 95 -2.73 9.58 -1.87
N LEU A 96 -1.48 9.87 -1.47
CA LEU A 96 -0.30 9.49 -2.23
C LEU A 96 -0.14 7.97 -2.29
N GLN A 97 -0.41 7.26 -1.18
CA GLN A 97 -0.34 5.80 -1.14
C GLN A 97 -1.42 5.18 -2.05
N ASP A 98 -2.68 5.61 -1.93
CA ASP A 98 -3.78 5.09 -2.76
C ASP A 98 -3.56 5.39 -4.26
N PHE A 99 -2.95 6.55 -4.59
CA PHE A 99 -2.55 6.86 -5.96
C PHE A 99 -1.47 5.90 -6.49
N LYS A 100 -0.46 5.57 -5.68
CA LYS A 100 0.60 4.59 -6.06
C LYS A 100 -0.02 3.24 -6.41
N ASP A 101 -0.89 2.73 -5.56
CA ASP A 101 -1.53 1.42 -5.72
C ASP A 101 -2.42 1.39 -6.98
N ARG A 102 -3.20 2.45 -7.21
CA ARG A 102 -4.06 2.58 -8.40
C ARG A 102 -3.27 2.78 -9.68
N TRP A 103 -2.16 3.54 -9.62
CA TRP A 103 -1.29 3.72 -10.78
C TRP A 103 -0.72 2.37 -11.23
N LEU A 104 -0.14 1.61 -10.32
CA LEU A 104 0.41 0.27 -10.60
C LEU A 104 -0.67 -0.66 -11.15
N SER A 105 -1.84 -0.70 -10.50
CA SER A 105 -2.98 -1.47 -10.99
C SER A 105 -3.39 -1.06 -12.42
N SER A 106 -3.34 0.23 -12.74
CA SER A 106 -3.66 0.74 -14.08
C SER A 106 -2.63 0.37 -15.15
N GLN A 107 -1.40 0.05 -14.73
CA GLN A 107 -0.33 -0.46 -15.61
C GLN A 107 -0.36 -2.00 -15.71
N GLY A 108 -1.32 -2.66 -15.09
CA GLY A 108 -1.39 -4.11 -15.05
C GLY A 108 -0.37 -4.75 -14.09
N ILE A 109 0.22 -3.94 -13.19
CA ILE A 109 1.14 -4.42 -12.16
C ILE A 109 0.34 -4.61 -10.88
N CYS A 110 0.36 -5.83 -10.34
CA CYS A 110 -0.26 -6.15 -9.07
C CYS A 110 0.81 -6.26 -7.99
N GLN A 111 0.68 -5.48 -6.93
CA GLN A 111 1.55 -5.63 -5.76
C GLN A 111 1.07 -6.80 -4.92
N ALA A 112 1.99 -7.68 -4.57
CA ALA A 112 1.74 -8.81 -3.70
C ALA A 112 2.80 -8.89 -2.61
N LYS A 113 2.38 -9.30 -1.42
CA LYS A 113 3.26 -9.55 -0.30
C LYS A 113 3.27 -11.05 0.00
N LEU A 114 4.47 -11.61 0.05
CA LEU A 114 4.70 -13.00 0.41
C LEU A 114 5.45 -13.05 1.73
N VAL A 115 4.86 -13.68 2.73
CA VAL A 115 5.53 -13.98 4.00
C VAL A 115 5.90 -15.45 4.00
N VAL A 116 7.17 -15.75 4.24
CA VAL A 116 7.71 -17.12 4.30
C VAL A 116 8.47 -17.33 5.60
N SER A 117 8.52 -18.57 6.08
CA SER A 117 9.30 -18.90 7.29
C SER A 117 10.82 -18.84 7.04
N MET A 118 11.24 -19.15 5.83
CA MET A 118 12.63 -19.09 5.37
C MET A 118 12.66 -18.61 3.92
N SER A 119 13.64 -17.78 3.57
CA SER A 119 13.82 -17.32 2.20
C SER A 119 14.17 -18.50 1.30
N SER A 120 13.39 -18.67 0.23
CA SER A 120 13.60 -19.70 -0.79
C SER A 120 13.33 -19.10 -2.17
N PRO A 121 14.37 -18.74 -2.93
CA PRO A 121 14.23 -18.14 -4.26
C PRO A 121 13.42 -19.02 -5.23
N GLU A 122 13.50 -20.33 -5.08
CA GLU A 122 12.73 -21.28 -5.91
C GLU A 122 11.22 -21.18 -5.63
N LEU A 123 10.82 -20.99 -4.37
CA LEU A 123 9.43 -20.88 -3.96
C LEU A 123 8.85 -19.55 -4.42
N GLU A 124 9.63 -18.48 -4.32
CA GLU A 124 9.27 -17.15 -4.80
C GLU A 124 9.00 -17.18 -6.32
N THR A 125 9.90 -17.78 -7.09
CA THR A 125 9.75 -17.89 -8.54
C THR A 125 8.52 -18.70 -8.94
N LYS A 126 8.29 -19.85 -8.31
CA LYS A 126 7.11 -20.69 -8.57
C LYS A 126 5.79 -19.97 -8.25
N ILE A 127 5.74 -19.22 -7.15
CA ILE A 127 4.55 -18.47 -6.79
C ILE A 127 4.29 -17.34 -7.80
N CYS A 128 5.32 -16.61 -8.21
CA CYS A 128 5.23 -15.59 -9.23
C CYS A 128 4.69 -16.14 -10.56
N GLU A 129 5.23 -17.28 -11.01
CA GLU A 129 4.80 -17.95 -12.24
C GLU A 129 3.36 -18.43 -12.16
N MET A 130 2.98 -19.04 -11.03
CA MET A 130 1.62 -19.53 -10.81
C MET A 130 0.61 -18.37 -10.89
N ILE A 131 0.89 -17.25 -10.24
CA ILE A 131 -0.03 -16.12 -10.20
C ILE A 131 -0.05 -15.40 -11.56
N LYS A 132 1.09 -15.25 -12.22
CA LYS A 132 1.15 -14.71 -13.58
C LYS A 132 0.31 -15.53 -14.56
N ASN A 133 0.37 -16.87 -14.44
CA ASN A 133 -0.43 -17.77 -15.28
C ASN A 133 -1.93 -17.69 -14.98
N LEU A 134 -2.31 -17.44 -13.70
CA LEU A 134 -3.71 -17.35 -13.29
C LEU A 134 -4.34 -15.99 -13.58
N THR A 135 -3.58 -14.90 -13.48
CA THR A 135 -4.12 -13.54 -13.54
C THR A 135 -3.74 -12.80 -14.82
N GLY A 136 -2.71 -13.24 -15.52
CA GLY A 136 -2.13 -12.52 -16.67
C GLY A 136 -1.45 -11.19 -16.30
N LEU A 137 -1.39 -10.83 -15.01
CA LEU A 137 -0.82 -9.58 -14.50
C LEU A 137 0.66 -9.78 -14.16
N GLN A 138 1.44 -8.71 -14.31
CA GLN A 138 2.78 -8.67 -13.76
C GLN A 138 2.71 -8.45 -12.25
N LEU A 139 3.47 -9.26 -11.50
CA LEU A 139 3.52 -9.18 -10.04
C LEU A 139 4.79 -8.46 -9.60
N GLU A 140 4.60 -7.44 -8.77
CA GLU A 140 5.66 -6.89 -7.95
C GLU A 140 5.58 -7.55 -6.57
N LEU A 141 6.45 -8.55 -6.34
CA LEU A 141 6.44 -9.36 -5.13
C LEU A 141 7.37 -8.76 -4.07
N THR A 142 6.82 -8.41 -2.92
CA THR A 142 7.59 -8.06 -1.74
C THR A 142 7.65 -9.29 -0.82
N VAL A 143 8.85 -9.85 -0.65
CA VAL A 143 9.07 -10.99 0.23
C VAL A 143 9.50 -10.53 1.61
N SER A 144 8.87 -11.06 2.65
CA SER A 144 9.28 -10.88 4.04
C SER A 144 9.41 -12.23 4.73
N VAL A 145 10.43 -12.36 5.57
CA VAL A 145 10.68 -13.58 6.34
C VAL A 145 10.12 -13.40 7.75
N ASP A 146 9.25 -14.34 8.16
CA ASP A 146 8.69 -14.39 9.50
C ASP A 146 8.70 -15.84 10.01
N SER A 147 9.58 -16.12 10.96
CA SER A 147 9.72 -17.46 11.55
C SER A 147 8.51 -17.89 12.40
N SER A 148 7.66 -16.95 12.81
CA SER A 148 6.47 -17.24 13.62
C SER A 148 5.43 -18.10 12.91
N ILE A 149 5.43 -18.10 11.57
CA ILE A 149 4.53 -18.94 10.78
C ILE A 149 4.92 -20.43 10.79
N ILE A 150 6.10 -20.78 11.37
CA ILE A 150 6.67 -22.12 11.51
C ILE A 150 7.06 -22.74 10.15
N GLY A 151 6.19 -22.60 9.14
CA GLY A 151 6.36 -23.15 7.79
C GLY A 151 5.23 -22.73 6.88
N GLY A 152 5.33 -23.06 5.59
CA GLY A 152 4.39 -22.64 4.59
C GLY A 152 4.58 -21.17 4.19
N PHE A 153 3.50 -20.51 3.78
CA PHE A 153 3.53 -19.12 3.35
C PHE A 153 2.20 -18.40 3.64
N VAL A 154 2.29 -17.07 3.75
CA VAL A 154 1.13 -16.17 3.72
C VAL A 154 1.28 -15.28 2.49
N PHE A 155 0.27 -15.25 1.65
CA PHE A 155 0.24 -14.46 0.44
C PHE A 155 -0.87 -13.42 0.51
N GLU A 156 -0.51 -12.16 0.30
CA GLU A 156 -1.45 -11.03 0.29
C GLU A 156 -1.38 -10.33 -1.06
N VAL A 157 -2.51 -10.17 -1.71
CA VAL A 157 -2.64 -9.44 -2.96
C VAL A 157 -3.92 -8.62 -2.95
N ALA A 158 -3.80 -7.31 -3.12
CA ALA A 158 -4.91 -6.39 -2.96
C ALA A 158 -5.67 -6.63 -1.64
N ASP A 159 -6.96 -6.97 -1.70
CA ASP A 159 -7.80 -7.22 -0.53
C ASP A 159 -7.87 -8.71 -0.15
N LYS A 160 -7.12 -9.57 -0.83
CA LYS A 160 -7.16 -11.02 -0.60
C LYS A 160 -5.91 -11.49 0.12
N ARG A 161 -6.13 -12.23 1.20
CA ARG A 161 -5.07 -12.91 1.97
C ARG A 161 -5.30 -14.41 1.92
N ILE A 162 -4.28 -15.13 1.51
CA ILE A 162 -4.23 -16.59 1.54
C ILE A 162 -3.20 -16.97 2.60
N ASP A 163 -3.64 -17.62 3.65
CA ASP A 163 -2.79 -18.09 4.74
C ASP A 163 -2.67 -19.61 4.67
N ALA A 164 -1.56 -20.07 4.13
CA ALA A 164 -1.18 -21.48 4.03
C ALA A 164 -0.05 -21.83 5.03
N SER A 165 0.03 -21.10 6.14
CA SER A 165 1.02 -21.33 7.18
C SER A 165 0.71 -22.59 8.00
N VAL A 166 1.77 -23.25 8.48
CA VAL A 166 1.64 -24.39 9.41
C VAL A 166 1.05 -23.94 10.74
N SER A 167 1.39 -22.73 11.19
CA SER A 167 0.82 -22.12 12.40
C SER A 167 -0.71 -22.08 12.32
N ARG A 168 -1.26 -21.61 11.21
CA ARG A 168 -2.70 -21.56 10.98
C ARG A 168 -3.35 -22.95 10.97
N GLN A 169 -2.71 -23.91 10.30
CA GLN A 169 -3.20 -25.28 10.25
C GLN A 169 -3.25 -25.93 11.65
N LEU A 170 -2.24 -25.67 12.49
CA LEU A 170 -2.20 -26.15 13.87
C LEU A 170 -3.30 -25.49 14.72
N GLU A 171 -3.54 -24.20 14.56
CA GLU A 171 -4.65 -23.52 15.25
C GLU A 171 -6.01 -24.06 14.86
N ASP A 172 -6.24 -24.31 13.58
CA ASP A 172 -7.49 -24.88 13.08
C ASP A 172 -7.70 -26.33 13.57
N LEU A 173 -6.65 -27.14 13.62
CA LEU A 173 -6.69 -28.48 14.23
C LEU A 173 -7.04 -28.40 15.71
N ARG A 174 -6.33 -27.55 16.47
CA ARG A 174 -6.62 -27.36 17.90
C ARG A 174 -8.07 -26.95 18.14
N ARG A 175 -8.59 -26.04 17.35
CA ARG A 175 -9.99 -25.60 17.45
C ARG A 175 -10.95 -26.78 17.23
N ARG A 176 -10.74 -27.57 16.17
CA ARG A 176 -11.56 -28.77 15.87
C ARG A 176 -11.53 -29.79 17.00
N PHE A 177 -10.38 -30.05 17.63
CA PHE A 177 -10.27 -30.94 18.76
C PHE A 177 -11.04 -30.42 19.99
N ILE A 178 -10.96 -29.13 20.28
CA ILE A 178 -11.73 -28.54 21.38
C ILE A 178 -13.22 -28.64 21.12
N GLU A 179 -13.67 -28.36 19.89
CA GLU A 179 -15.08 -28.46 19.52
C GLU A 179 -15.61 -29.91 19.61
N GLN A 180 -14.80 -30.89 19.16
CA GLN A 180 -15.16 -32.31 19.28
C GLN A 180 -15.24 -32.76 20.75
N ASN A 181 -14.26 -32.39 21.58
CA ASN A 181 -14.30 -32.73 22.99
C ASN A 181 -15.51 -32.13 23.69
N ASN A 182 -15.84 -30.88 23.42
CA ASN A 182 -17.01 -30.23 23.98
C ASN A 182 -18.32 -30.96 23.55
N ARG A 183 -18.45 -31.36 22.28
CA ARG A 183 -19.60 -32.13 21.81
C ARG A 183 -19.76 -33.48 22.54
N MET A 184 -18.65 -34.22 22.68
CA MET A 184 -18.69 -35.51 23.39
C MET A 184 -19.09 -35.35 24.87
N MET A 185 -18.71 -34.25 25.52
CA MET A 185 -19.14 -33.98 26.90
C MET A 185 -20.62 -33.68 27.00
N TYR A 186 -21.23 -33.00 26.04
CA TYR A 186 -22.68 -32.71 26.03
C TYR A 186 -23.56 -33.89 25.58
N GLU A 187 -23.00 -34.84 24.82
CA GLU A 187 -23.70 -36.04 24.39
C GLU A 187 -23.64 -37.18 25.43
N SER A 188 -22.86 -37.05 26.48
CA SER A 188 -22.67 -38.02 27.55
C SER A 188 -23.48 -37.68 28.83
N GLU A 189 -24.25 -36.61 28.84
CA GLU A 189 -25.27 -36.27 29.84
C GLU A 189 -26.69 -36.64 29.33
#